data_b81e99794c3c2cb1dd4729d481bfe6bf
#
_entry.id   b81e99794c3c2cb1dd4729d481bfe6bf
#
_cell.length_a   1.000
_cell.length_b   1.000
_cell.length_c   1.000
_cell.angle_alpha   90.00
_cell.angle_beta   90.00
_cell.angle_gamma   90.00
#
_symmetry.space_group_name_H-M   'P 1'
#
loop_
_entity.id
_entity.type
_entity.pdbx_description
1 polymer ?
#
loop_
_entity_poly.entity_id
_entity_poly.type
_entity_poly.pdbx_seq_one_letter_code
_entity_poly.pdbx_strand_id
1 'polypeptide(L)'
;MPTSGLPRSAILRLAAFTCFTALSATLIQVAIRHGLRQVGTGDFGVMNRVVSGRAAADLLITGSSRALVHYDTRVLGPVTGLSPLNLGRNGSHTGLQLAVLRTHLRHNPAPRLLIHNLDLHSLASPAGIYDPGLYLPYLDEPAIREEVRSVHPEALVWALLPLYGHAVADPRLRWIEGLARLAGYERPETRFAGFEPRAWAWTGEFDRFAASTSTGYRVAHDSRGRESLLGLLRLCRDHGIPIVLVLSPEYVAVRTLQQNRTEILSEFAALAKEAGVPFWDFSDSPICGQRGLFYNSQHLNAEGAAAFSAELARRLLAAGFTATRLATRP
;
A
#
# COMPACT_ATOMS: atom_id res chain seq x y z
N MET A 1 23.96 -40.73 41.31
CA MET A 1 24.28 -39.30 41.37
C MET A 1 23.05 -38.58 41.79
N PRO A 2 23.04 -37.75 42.86
CA PRO A 2 21.85 -37.01 43.27
C PRO A 2 21.61 -35.89 42.23
N THR A 3 20.45 -35.88 41.60
CA THR A 3 19.97 -34.77 40.75
C THR A 3 19.66 -33.61 41.70
N SER A 4 20.60 -32.64 41.79
CA SER A 4 20.39 -31.40 42.57
C SER A 4 19.35 -30.53 41.85
N GLY A 5 18.07 -30.78 42.15
CA GLY A 5 17.00 -29.88 41.76
C GLY A 5 17.21 -28.49 42.32
N LEU A 6 16.85 -27.44 41.58
CA LEU A 6 16.90 -26.06 42.05
C LEU A 6 16.08 -25.91 43.35
N PRO A 7 16.57 -25.16 44.36
CA PRO A 7 15.82 -24.91 45.59
C PRO A 7 14.51 -24.14 45.30
N ARG A 8 13.43 -24.45 46.01
CA ARG A 8 12.11 -23.84 45.78
C ARG A 8 12.14 -22.31 45.73
N SER A 9 12.99 -21.68 46.54
CA SER A 9 13.18 -20.22 46.56
C SER A 9 13.77 -19.70 45.22
N ALA A 10 14.68 -20.44 44.57
CA ALA A 10 15.25 -20.08 43.28
C ALA A 10 14.19 -20.22 42.15
N ILE A 11 13.37 -21.27 42.22
CA ILE A 11 12.27 -21.48 41.28
C ILE A 11 11.26 -20.32 41.35
N LEU A 12 10.88 -19.93 42.59
CA LEU A 12 9.95 -18.80 42.84
C LEU A 12 10.52 -17.48 42.32
N ARG A 13 11.81 -17.21 42.56
CA ARG A 13 12.46 -15.99 42.07
C ARG A 13 12.53 -15.97 40.56
N LEU A 14 12.86 -17.08 39.93
CA LEU A 14 12.87 -17.21 38.46
C LEU A 14 11.47 -16.99 37.85
N ALA A 15 10.45 -17.63 38.43
CA ALA A 15 9.06 -17.44 38.03
C ALA A 15 8.61 -15.97 38.16
N ALA A 16 8.90 -15.34 39.31
CA ALA A 16 8.58 -13.93 39.54
C ALA A 16 9.30 -13.02 38.51
N PHE A 17 10.58 -13.25 38.23
CA PHE A 17 11.35 -12.51 37.25
C PHE A 17 10.77 -12.68 35.85
N THR A 18 10.45 -13.93 35.45
CA THR A 18 9.84 -14.22 34.14
C THR A 18 8.47 -13.52 33.99
N CYS A 19 7.61 -13.60 35.03
CA CYS A 19 6.32 -12.92 35.01
C CYS A 19 6.48 -11.39 34.91
N PHE A 20 7.39 -10.82 35.69
CA PHE A 20 7.68 -9.38 35.65
C PHE A 20 8.17 -8.92 34.29
N THR A 21 9.11 -9.68 33.67
CA THR A 21 9.65 -9.38 32.34
C THR A 21 8.55 -9.48 31.27
N ALA A 22 7.74 -10.54 31.31
CA ALA A 22 6.64 -10.73 30.38
C ALA A 22 5.59 -9.61 30.51
N LEU A 23 5.23 -9.24 31.73
CA LEU A 23 4.28 -8.15 31.99
C LEU A 23 4.84 -6.81 31.47
N SER A 24 6.09 -6.51 31.79
CA SER A 24 6.75 -5.27 31.35
C SER A 24 6.81 -5.19 29.82
N ALA A 25 7.22 -6.27 29.15
CA ALA A 25 7.26 -6.34 27.68
C ALA A 25 5.86 -6.16 27.07
N THR A 26 4.82 -6.76 27.67
CA THR A 26 3.43 -6.59 27.25
C THR A 26 2.97 -5.13 27.39
N LEU A 27 3.26 -4.48 28.50
CA LEU A 27 2.90 -3.07 28.73
C LEU A 27 3.60 -2.15 27.73
N ILE A 28 4.87 -2.39 27.43
CA ILE A 28 5.62 -1.65 26.42
C ILE A 28 5.00 -1.85 25.03
N GLN A 29 4.67 -3.09 24.66
CA GLN A 29 4.01 -3.37 23.37
C GLN A 29 2.66 -2.68 23.25
N VAL A 30 1.85 -2.70 24.31
CA VAL A 30 0.55 -1.98 24.35
C VAL A 30 0.77 -0.48 24.17
N ALA A 31 1.76 0.10 24.86
CA ALA A 31 2.11 1.52 24.74
C ALA A 31 2.55 1.86 23.30
N ILE A 32 3.46 1.09 22.72
CA ILE A 32 3.90 1.26 21.32
C ILE A 32 2.70 1.22 20.37
N ARG A 33 1.89 0.17 20.46
CA ARG A 33 0.69 0.01 19.62
C ARG A 33 -0.28 1.17 19.79
N HIS A 34 -0.54 1.58 21.02
CA HIS A 34 -1.41 2.71 21.31
C HIS A 34 -0.87 4.00 20.70
N GLY A 35 0.43 4.28 20.85
CA GLY A 35 1.07 5.43 20.22
C GLY A 35 1.00 5.39 18.70
N LEU A 36 1.34 4.26 18.07
CA LEU A 36 1.25 4.10 16.62
C LEU A 36 -0.17 4.32 16.08
N ARG A 37 -1.19 3.88 16.83
CA ARG A 37 -2.60 4.12 16.50
C ARG A 37 -3.05 5.57 16.66
N GLN A 38 -2.25 6.42 17.28
CA GLN A 38 -2.49 7.86 17.41
C GLN A 38 -1.69 8.73 16.44
N VAL A 39 -0.73 8.16 15.71
CA VAL A 39 0.01 8.89 14.67
C VAL A 39 -0.97 9.35 13.61
N GLY A 40 -1.02 10.67 13.34
CA GLY A 40 -1.93 11.32 12.39
C GLY A 40 -1.34 11.52 11.00
N THR A 41 -0.04 11.29 10.83
CA THR A 41 0.73 11.63 9.62
C THR A 41 1.31 10.40 8.92
N GLY A 42 1.68 10.55 7.66
CA GLY A 42 2.35 9.50 6.86
C GLY A 42 1.53 8.22 6.70
N ASP A 43 2.23 7.08 6.65
CA ASP A 43 1.60 5.76 6.46
C ASP A 43 0.64 5.40 7.60
N PHE A 44 1.05 5.65 8.85
CA PHE A 44 0.19 5.39 10.01
C PHE A 44 -1.01 6.32 10.02
N GLY A 45 -0.86 7.61 9.70
CA GLY A 45 -1.96 8.56 9.64
C GLY A 45 -3.06 8.10 8.66
N VAL A 46 -2.68 7.65 7.47
CA VAL A 46 -3.64 7.11 6.49
C VAL A 46 -4.31 5.84 7.03
N MET A 47 -3.54 4.88 7.59
CA MET A 47 -4.12 3.65 8.14
C MET A 47 -5.02 3.90 9.34
N ASN A 48 -4.62 4.79 10.24
CA ASN A 48 -5.42 5.13 11.41
C ASN A 48 -6.75 5.79 11.02
N ARG A 49 -6.77 6.59 9.95
CA ARG A 49 -8.03 7.09 9.37
C ARG A 49 -8.90 5.96 8.84
N VAL A 50 -8.31 4.98 8.13
CA VAL A 50 -9.03 3.80 7.60
C VAL A 50 -9.68 3.02 8.74
N VAL A 51 -8.91 2.59 9.73
CA VAL A 51 -9.42 1.71 10.81
C VAL A 51 -10.29 2.41 11.85
N SER A 52 -10.27 3.74 11.88
CA SER A 52 -11.12 4.53 12.79
C SER A 52 -12.40 5.06 12.14
N GLY A 53 -12.71 4.67 10.89
CA GLY A 53 -13.90 5.16 10.19
C GLY A 53 -13.83 6.62 9.75
N ARG A 54 -12.63 7.20 9.65
CA ARG A 54 -12.40 8.61 9.27
C ARG A 54 -11.78 8.77 7.88
N ALA A 55 -11.89 7.75 7.05
CA ALA A 55 -11.35 7.72 5.70
C ALA A 55 -12.43 7.78 4.61
N ALA A 56 -13.58 8.39 4.90
CA ALA A 56 -14.64 8.60 3.90
C ALA A 56 -14.08 9.42 2.73
N ALA A 57 -14.31 8.94 1.51
CA ALA A 57 -13.89 9.60 0.27
C ALA A 57 -14.81 9.18 -0.89
N ASP A 58 -15.05 10.09 -1.84
CA ASP A 58 -15.80 9.77 -3.07
C ASP A 58 -14.93 9.01 -4.05
N LEU A 59 -13.66 9.39 -4.16
CA LEU A 59 -12.66 8.79 -5.03
C LEU A 59 -11.57 8.13 -4.19
N LEU A 60 -11.53 6.81 -4.21
CA LEU A 60 -10.46 6.06 -3.55
C LEU A 60 -9.41 5.64 -4.59
N ILE A 61 -8.13 5.78 -4.25
CA ILE A 61 -7.01 5.37 -5.09
C ILE A 61 -6.24 4.29 -4.34
N THR A 62 -6.01 3.14 -4.99
CA THR A 62 -5.27 2.01 -4.42
C THR A 62 -4.15 1.59 -5.35
N GLY A 63 -3.11 0.95 -4.82
CA GLY A 63 -1.96 0.48 -5.57
C GLY A 63 -0.68 0.51 -4.74
N SER A 64 0.45 0.37 -5.42
CA SER A 64 1.79 0.37 -4.83
C SER A 64 2.37 1.78 -4.64
N SER A 65 3.69 1.89 -4.66
CA SER A 65 4.42 3.16 -4.65
C SER A 65 4.02 4.08 -5.82
N ARG A 66 3.68 3.52 -6.99
CA ARG A 66 3.19 4.33 -8.12
C ARG A 66 1.84 4.96 -7.79
N ALA A 67 0.93 4.26 -7.14
CA ALA A 67 -0.28 4.89 -6.65
C ALA A 67 0.04 6.03 -5.66
N LEU A 68 0.94 5.78 -4.72
CA LEU A 68 1.33 6.75 -3.69
C LEU A 68 1.83 8.08 -4.27
N VAL A 69 2.65 8.03 -5.33
CA VAL A 69 3.38 9.22 -5.83
C VAL A 69 2.92 9.73 -7.19
N HIS A 70 2.01 9.04 -7.92
CA HIS A 70 1.56 9.47 -9.25
C HIS A 70 0.22 10.23 -9.24
N TYR A 71 -0.63 10.00 -8.24
CA TYR A 71 -2.01 10.49 -8.23
C TYR A 71 -2.12 11.69 -7.29
N ASP A 72 -1.91 12.89 -7.82
CA ASP A 72 -2.00 14.13 -7.06
C ASP A 72 -3.46 14.46 -6.74
N THR A 73 -3.84 14.23 -5.50
CA THR A 73 -5.18 14.47 -4.98
C THR A 73 -5.60 15.95 -5.04
N ARG A 74 -4.62 16.87 -5.04
CA ARG A 74 -4.86 18.32 -5.16
C ARG A 74 -5.29 18.71 -6.57
N VAL A 75 -4.94 17.89 -7.58
CA VAL A 75 -5.35 18.06 -8.98
C VAL A 75 -6.65 17.30 -9.24
N LEU A 76 -6.72 16.04 -8.81
CA LEU A 76 -7.88 15.17 -9.07
C LEU A 76 -9.16 15.71 -8.44
N GLY A 77 -9.11 16.15 -7.18
CA GLY A 77 -10.27 16.63 -6.44
C GLY A 77 -10.99 17.80 -7.12
N PRO A 78 -10.33 18.96 -7.32
CA PRO A 78 -10.96 20.12 -7.94
C PRO A 78 -11.48 19.88 -9.36
N VAL A 79 -10.78 19.05 -10.17
CA VAL A 79 -11.16 18.81 -11.56
C VAL A 79 -12.37 17.87 -11.65
N THR A 80 -12.43 16.83 -10.83
CA THR A 80 -13.51 15.83 -10.87
C THR A 80 -14.73 16.21 -10.00
N GLY A 81 -14.55 17.12 -9.05
CA GLY A 81 -15.53 17.46 -8.02
C GLY A 81 -15.70 16.35 -6.96
N LEU A 82 -14.83 15.34 -6.94
CA LEU A 82 -14.85 14.24 -5.98
C LEU A 82 -13.84 14.52 -4.85
N SER A 83 -14.13 14.05 -3.63
CA SER A 83 -13.16 14.06 -2.52
C SER A 83 -12.22 12.85 -2.64
N PRO A 84 -10.93 13.03 -3.01
CA PRO A 84 -10.02 11.91 -3.20
C PRO A 84 -9.33 11.51 -1.91
N LEU A 85 -9.04 10.19 -1.78
CA LEU A 85 -8.11 9.65 -0.79
C LEU A 85 -7.20 8.61 -1.46
N ASN A 86 -5.90 8.79 -1.31
CA ASN A 86 -4.90 7.89 -1.85
C ASN A 86 -4.43 6.90 -0.75
N LEU A 87 -4.67 5.60 -0.96
CA LEU A 87 -4.24 4.50 -0.10
C LEU A 87 -2.98 3.79 -0.65
N GLY A 88 -2.36 4.32 -1.69
CA GLY A 88 -1.13 3.77 -2.27
C GLY A 88 0.00 3.68 -1.23
N ARG A 89 0.84 2.63 -1.35
CA ARG A 89 1.95 2.36 -0.41
C ARG A 89 3.16 1.79 -1.08
N ASN A 90 4.31 2.20 -0.60
CA ASN A 90 5.58 1.66 -1.07
C ASN A 90 5.63 0.13 -0.93
N GLY A 91 6.01 -0.56 -2.01
CA GLY A 91 6.20 -2.01 -2.02
C GLY A 91 4.96 -2.85 -1.71
N SER A 92 3.76 -2.26 -1.75
CA SER A 92 2.51 -2.96 -1.50
C SER A 92 2.15 -3.83 -2.70
N HIS A 93 2.00 -5.14 -2.49
CA HIS A 93 1.49 -6.08 -3.47
C HIS A 93 -0.04 -6.13 -3.46
N THR A 94 -0.65 -6.68 -4.51
CA THR A 94 -2.11 -6.67 -4.74
C THR A 94 -2.91 -7.30 -3.59
N GLY A 95 -2.41 -8.35 -2.95
CA GLY A 95 -3.06 -8.96 -1.77
C GLY A 95 -3.18 -8.00 -0.59
N LEU A 96 -2.11 -7.24 -0.28
CA LEU A 96 -2.17 -6.22 0.78
C LEU A 96 -3.08 -5.04 0.39
N GLN A 97 -3.11 -4.65 -0.88
CA GLN A 97 -4.01 -3.60 -1.38
C GLN A 97 -5.47 -4.04 -1.22
N LEU A 98 -5.77 -5.30 -1.53
CA LEU A 98 -7.08 -5.92 -1.28
C LEU A 98 -7.42 -5.96 0.21
N ALA A 99 -6.47 -6.36 1.07
CA ALA A 99 -6.69 -6.42 2.51
C ALA A 99 -6.98 -5.03 3.11
N VAL A 100 -6.27 -4.00 2.65
CA VAL A 100 -6.53 -2.60 3.05
C VAL A 100 -7.88 -2.12 2.55
N LEU A 101 -8.29 -2.46 1.32
CA LEU A 101 -9.60 -2.12 0.79
C LEU A 101 -10.73 -2.82 1.57
N ARG A 102 -10.60 -4.09 1.90
CA ARG A 102 -11.53 -4.81 2.78
C ARG A 102 -11.67 -4.15 4.15
N THR A 103 -10.53 -3.74 4.73
CA THR A 103 -10.50 -3.03 6.01
C THR A 103 -11.18 -1.66 5.89
N HIS A 104 -10.93 -0.94 4.78
CA HIS A 104 -11.61 0.33 4.51
C HIS A 104 -13.13 0.15 4.47
N LEU A 105 -13.63 -0.79 3.69
CA LEU A 105 -15.07 -1.04 3.54
C LEU A 105 -15.74 -1.57 4.82
N ARG A 106 -14.98 -2.15 5.73
CA ARG A 106 -15.48 -2.56 7.06
C ARG A 106 -15.77 -1.37 7.96
N HIS A 107 -15.00 -0.29 7.86
CA HIS A 107 -15.03 0.82 8.79
C HIS A 107 -15.55 2.13 8.18
N ASN A 108 -15.58 2.25 6.85
CA ASN A 108 -15.93 3.48 6.16
C ASN A 108 -16.98 3.21 5.08
N PRO A 109 -17.72 4.24 4.67
CA PRO A 109 -18.61 4.14 3.51
C PRO A 109 -17.87 3.71 2.24
N ALA A 110 -18.56 2.99 1.36
CA ALA A 110 -18.02 2.64 0.06
C ALA A 110 -17.76 3.91 -0.77
N PRO A 111 -16.62 4.00 -1.49
CA PRO A 111 -16.37 5.14 -2.37
C PRO A 111 -17.29 5.08 -3.59
N ARG A 112 -17.51 6.23 -4.20
CA ARG A 112 -18.29 6.36 -5.43
C ARG A 112 -17.52 5.95 -6.67
N LEU A 113 -16.17 5.93 -6.58
CA LEU A 113 -15.25 5.48 -7.61
C LEU A 113 -13.97 4.96 -6.95
N LEU A 114 -13.49 3.81 -7.42
CA LEU A 114 -12.15 3.30 -7.12
C LEU A 114 -11.26 3.41 -8.35
N ILE A 115 -10.07 3.98 -8.21
CA ILE A 115 -8.97 3.84 -9.15
C ILE A 115 -7.98 2.85 -8.55
N HIS A 116 -7.71 1.76 -9.29
CA HIS A 116 -6.67 0.81 -8.89
C HIS A 116 -5.49 0.89 -9.84
N ASN A 117 -4.35 1.38 -9.32
CA ASN A 117 -3.12 1.43 -10.11
C ASN A 117 -2.52 0.02 -10.24
N LEU A 118 -2.30 -0.39 -11.47
CA LEU A 118 -1.57 -1.60 -11.82
C LEU A 118 -0.10 -1.29 -12.06
N ASP A 119 0.74 -2.18 -11.57
CA ASP A 119 2.15 -2.29 -11.91
C ASP A 119 2.36 -3.59 -12.67
N LEU A 120 3.42 -3.73 -13.44
CA LEU A 120 3.70 -5.01 -14.11
C LEU A 120 3.82 -6.17 -13.11
N HIS A 121 4.21 -5.89 -11.87
CA HIS A 121 4.29 -6.87 -10.78
C HIS A 121 2.96 -7.14 -10.06
N SER A 122 1.85 -6.52 -10.47
CA SER A 122 0.56 -6.68 -9.78
C SER A 122 0.01 -8.10 -9.81
N LEU A 123 0.46 -8.92 -10.77
CA LEU A 123 0.12 -10.34 -10.87
C LEU A 123 1.18 -11.26 -10.29
N ALA A 124 2.15 -10.74 -9.54
CA ALA A 124 3.20 -11.56 -8.92
C ALA A 124 2.86 -11.89 -7.47
N SER A 125 3.17 -13.11 -7.05
CA SER A 125 3.22 -13.47 -5.63
C SER A 125 4.30 -12.66 -4.92
N PRO A 126 4.03 -12.13 -3.73
CA PRO A 126 5.04 -11.42 -2.96
C PRO A 126 6.09 -12.40 -2.41
N ALA A 127 7.37 -12.07 -2.55
CA ALA A 127 8.45 -12.77 -1.84
C ALA A 127 8.51 -12.38 -0.35
N GLY A 128 7.83 -11.30 0.04
CA GLY A 128 7.76 -10.78 1.40
C GLY A 128 6.96 -9.48 1.43
N ILE A 129 6.75 -8.95 2.62
CA ILE A 129 6.16 -7.63 2.81
C ILE A 129 7.29 -6.61 2.93
N TYR A 130 7.25 -5.56 2.10
CA TYR A 130 8.31 -4.53 2.04
C TYR A 130 8.54 -3.80 3.38
N ASP A 131 7.48 -3.60 4.16
CA ASP A 131 7.51 -2.93 5.46
C ASP A 131 6.51 -3.59 6.42
N PRO A 132 6.85 -4.78 6.95
CA PRO A 132 5.92 -5.52 7.80
C PRO A 132 5.66 -4.80 9.14
N GLY A 133 6.61 -3.99 9.64
CA GLY A 133 6.43 -3.17 10.84
C GLY A 133 5.22 -2.22 10.77
N LEU A 134 4.89 -1.75 9.57
CA LEU A 134 3.72 -0.91 9.33
C LEU A 134 2.40 -1.62 9.70
N TYR A 135 2.33 -2.93 9.56
CA TYR A 135 1.10 -3.70 9.76
C TYR A 135 0.95 -4.28 11.16
N LEU A 136 2.03 -4.30 11.96
CA LEU A 136 2.00 -4.84 13.34
C LEU A 136 0.89 -4.23 14.20
N PRO A 137 0.64 -2.91 14.19
CA PRO A 137 -0.43 -2.33 14.99
C PRO A 137 -1.84 -2.78 14.56
N TYR A 138 -1.98 -3.30 13.32
CA TYR A 138 -3.26 -3.62 12.68
C TYR A 138 -3.52 -5.12 12.53
N LEU A 139 -2.76 -5.98 13.21
CA LEU A 139 -2.98 -7.43 13.17
C LEU A 139 -4.29 -7.88 13.87
N ASP A 140 -5.01 -6.98 14.52
CA ASP A 140 -6.38 -7.20 14.96
C ASP A 140 -7.41 -7.08 13.83
N GLU A 141 -7.07 -6.41 12.72
CA GLU A 141 -7.92 -6.35 11.52
C GLU A 141 -7.85 -7.69 10.77
N PRO A 142 -8.99 -8.40 10.59
CA PRO A 142 -8.97 -9.76 10.04
C PRO A 142 -8.33 -9.85 8.67
N ALA A 143 -8.67 -8.93 7.73
CA ALA A 143 -8.14 -8.96 6.37
C ALA A 143 -6.63 -8.71 6.34
N ILE A 144 -6.13 -7.78 7.15
CA ILE A 144 -4.69 -7.48 7.26
C ILE A 144 -3.96 -8.67 7.87
N ARG A 145 -4.48 -9.24 8.97
CA ARG A 145 -3.89 -10.40 9.63
C ARG A 145 -3.81 -11.62 8.69
N GLU A 146 -4.89 -11.88 7.95
CA GLU A 146 -4.95 -12.98 6.98
C GLU A 146 -3.87 -12.81 5.92
N GLU A 147 -3.77 -11.64 5.30
CA GLU A 147 -2.79 -11.40 4.25
C GLU A 147 -1.35 -11.39 4.77
N VAL A 148 -1.09 -10.77 5.92
CA VAL A 148 0.24 -10.81 6.53
C VAL A 148 0.67 -12.25 6.83
N ARG A 149 -0.23 -13.08 7.37
CA ARG A 149 0.05 -14.51 7.63
C ARG A 149 0.26 -15.33 6.36
N SER A 150 -0.41 -15.00 5.29
CA SER A 150 -0.27 -15.73 4.01
C SER A 150 1.12 -15.54 3.39
N VAL A 151 1.80 -14.43 3.72
CA VAL A 151 3.17 -14.11 3.30
C VAL A 151 4.19 -14.50 4.39
N HIS A 152 3.84 -14.28 5.64
CA HIS A 152 4.65 -14.54 6.83
C HIS A 152 3.86 -15.43 7.81
N PRO A 153 3.93 -16.77 7.66
CA PRO A 153 3.21 -17.70 8.55
C PRO A 153 3.50 -17.50 10.03
N GLU A 154 4.71 -17.02 10.36
CA GLU A 154 5.16 -16.67 11.71
C GLU A 154 4.53 -15.40 12.29
N ALA A 155 3.72 -14.67 11.53
CA ALA A 155 3.11 -13.41 12.00
C ALA A 155 2.18 -13.58 13.22
N LEU A 156 1.69 -14.79 13.49
CA LEU A 156 1.01 -15.09 14.75
C LEU A 156 1.95 -14.94 15.95
N VAL A 157 3.18 -15.39 15.82
CA VAL A 157 4.19 -15.26 16.88
C VAL A 157 4.53 -13.80 17.11
N TRP A 158 4.55 -12.98 16.03
CA TRP A 158 4.75 -11.53 16.15
C TRP A 158 3.66 -10.84 16.98
N ALA A 159 2.43 -11.33 16.88
CA ALA A 159 1.30 -10.78 17.61
C ALA A 159 1.22 -11.28 19.07
N LEU A 160 1.64 -12.54 19.32
CA LEU A 160 1.48 -13.21 20.60
C LEU A 160 2.66 -12.98 21.57
N LEU A 161 3.90 -12.94 21.05
CA LEU A 161 5.08 -12.69 21.89
C LEU A 161 5.35 -11.19 22.00
N PRO A 162 5.27 -10.62 23.20
CA PRO A 162 5.50 -9.19 23.39
C PRO A 162 6.85 -8.73 22.84
N LEU A 163 6.85 -7.63 22.09
CA LEU A 163 7.97 -6.99 21.42
C LEU A 163 8.66 -7.80 20.34
N TYR A 164 8.39 -9.11 20.22
CA TYR A 164 9.06 -9.97 19.25
C TYR A 164 8.83 -9.50 17.81
N GLY A 165 7.60 -9.14 17.45
CA GLY A 165 7.28 -8.61 16.12
C GLY A 165 8.06 -7.34 15.79
N HIS A 166 8.23 -6.43 16.76
CA HIS A 166 9.04 -5.23 16.57
C HIS A 166 10.54 -5.53 16.42
N ALA A 167 11.02 -6.61 17.03
CA ALA A 167 12.43 -7.02 16.92
C ALA A 167 12.76 -7.68 15.56
N VAL A 168 11.84 -8.47 14.98
CA VAL A 168 12.13 -9.30 13.81
C VAL A 168 11.46 -8.82 12.52
N ALA A 169 10.35 -8.08 12.62
CA ALA A 169 9.54 -7.68 11.48
C ALA A 169 9.48 -6.15 11.28
N ASP A 170 10.21 -5.37 12.07
CA ASP A 170 10.25 -3.90 11.98
C ASP A 170 11.68 -3.36 11.77
N PRO A 171 12.31 -3.65 10.62
CA PRO A 171 13.67 -3.20 10.32
C PRO A 171 13.79 -1.67 10.21
N ARG A 172 12.66 -0.95 10.13
CA ARG A 172 12.59 0.51 10.05
C ARG A 172 12.36 1.17 11.40
N LEU A 173 12.32 0.38 12.46
CA LEU A 173 12.12 0.86 13.82
C LEU A 173 10.86 1.74 13.96
N ARG A 174 9.77 1.36 13.30
CA ARG A 174 8.49 2.09 13.29
C ARG A 174 7.94 2.30 14.71
N TRP A 175 8.24 1.38 15.63
CA TRP A 175 7.82 1.48 17.03
C TRP A 175 8.28 2.80 17.71
N ILE A 176 9.40 3.39 17.22
CA ILE A 176 9.88 4.69 17.72
C ILE A 176 8.85 5.80 17.47
N GLU A 177 8.14 5.77 16.33
CA GLU A 177 7.10 6.75 16.01
C GLU A 177 5.95 6.68 17.03
N GLY A 178 5.60 5.46 17.49
CA GLY A 178 4.60 5.28 18.52
C GLY A 178 5.01 5.87 19.88
N LEU A 179 6.23 5.62 20.31
CA LEU A 179 6.74 6.19 21.57
C LEU A 179 6.90 7.71 21.47
N ALA A 180 7.41 8.22 20.34
CA ALA A 180 7.53 9.65 20.08
C ALA A 180 6.15 10.33 20.15
N ARG A 181 5.11 9.70 19.57
CA ARG A 181 3.74 10.22 19.61
C ARG A 181 3.19 10.30 21.03
N LEU A 182 3.45 9.30 21.87
CA LEU A 182 3.08 9.32 23.30
C LEU A 182 3.81 10.41 24.09
N ALA A 183 5.03 10.76 23.67
CA ALA A 183 5.78 11.87 24.23
C ALA A 183 5.36 13.25 23.67
N GLY A 184 4.29 13.31 22.87
CA GLY A 184 3.78 14.54 22.26
C GLY A 184 4.45 14.98 20.98
N TYR A 185 5.40 14.17 20.45
CA TYR A 185 6.07 14.48 19.18
C TYR A 185 5.37 13.80 18.01
N GLU A 186 5.18 14.53 16.94
CA GLU A 186 4.68 14.02 15.65
C GLU A 186 5.41 14.70 14.51
N ARG A 187 5.78 13.92 13.49
CA ARG A 187 6.38 14.49 12.27
C ARG A 187 5.35 15.33 11.52
N PRO A 188 5.77 16.42 10.84
CA PRO A 188 4.87 17.17 9.97
C PRO A 188 4.26 16.28 8.89
N GLU A 189 2.98 16.50 8.57
CA GLU A 189 2.35 15.83 7.45
C GLU A 189 2.89 16.40 6.12
N THR A 190 3.34 15.51 5.26
CA THR A 190 3.87 15.84 3.93
C THR A 190 2.99 15.31 2.80
N ARG A 191 1.93 14.59 3.13
CA ARG A 191 0.99 14.01 2.17
C ARG A 191 -0.28 14.85 2.04
N PHE A 192 -0.86 14.84 0.88
CA PHE A 192 -2.11 15.52 0.58
C PHE A 192 -3.21 14.47 0.34
N ALA A 193 -4.08 14.28 1.30
CA ALA A 193 -5.07 13.20 1.27
C ALA A 193 -4.44 11.85 0.85
N GLY A 194 -3.29 11.50 1.42
CA GLY A 194 -2.53 10.29 1.18
C GLY A 194 -1.55 10.34 -0.01
N PHE A 195 -1.68 11.25 -0.94
CA PHE A 195 -0.69 11.48 -2.01
C PHE A 195 0.62 12.03 -1.45
N GLU A 196 1.75 11.47 -1.86
CA GLU A 196 3.07 11.89 -1.41
C GLU A 196 3.89 12.49 -2.57
N PRO A 197 3.95 13.84 -2.68
CA PRO A 197 4.76 14.47 -3.73
C PRO A 197 6.25 14.21 -3.53
N ARG A 198 6.97 13.91 -4.60
CA ARG A 198 8.42 13.72 -4.61
C ARG A 198 9.09 14.81 -5.46
N ALA A 199 9.70 15.78 -4.81
CA ALA A 199 10.46 16.84 -5.48
C ALA A 199 11.88 16.37 -5.90
N TRP A 200 12.06 15.07 -6.16
CA TRP A 200 13.35 14.50 -6.48
C TRP A 200 13.63 14.58 -7.97
N ALA A 201 14.88 14.89 -8.31
CA ALA A 201 15.37 14.79 -9.67
C ALA A 201 15.71 13.33 -10.01
N TRP A 202 15.93 13.05 -11.29
CA TRP A 202 16.35 11.75 -11.78
C TRP A 202 17.64 11.25 -11.10
N THR A 203 17.59 10.05 -10.52
CA THR A 203 18.69 9.51 -9.68
C THR A 203 19.81 8.85 -10.48
N GLY A 204 19.62 8.56 -11.76
CA GLY A 204 20.56 7.79 -12.59
C GLY A 204 20.66 6.30 -12.25
N GLU A 205 19.83 5.78 -11.34
CA GLU A 205 19.78 4.34 -11.00
C GLU A 205 19.38 3.50 -12.21
N PHE A 206 18.45 4.00 -13.00
CA PHE A 206 18.02 3.31 -14.22
C PHE A 206 19.16 3.15 -15.23
N ASP A 207 19.99 4.15 -15.40
CA ASP A 207 21.11 4.09 -16.38
C ASP A 207 22.11 3.00 -15.97
N ARG A 208 22.38 2.86 -14.67
CA ARG A 208 23.23 1.78 -14.14
C ARG A 208 22.56 0.40 -14.28
N PHE A 209 21.27 0.33 -13.95
CA PHE A 209 20.47 -0.90 -14.10
C PHE A 209 20.43 -1.36 -15.56
N ALA A 210 20.13 -0.45 -16.49
CA ALA A 210 20.07 -0.76 -17.92
C ALA A 210 21.43 -1.25 -18.47
N ALA A 211 22.54 -0.64 -18.02
CA ALA A 211 23.87 -1.09 -18.39
C ALA A 211 24.20 -2.49 -17.88
N SER A 212 23.71 -2.87 -16.70
CA SER A 212 23.93 -4.21 -16.10
C SER A 212 22.94 -5.28 -16.58
N THR A 213 21.82 -4.87 -17.22
CA THR A 213 20.71 -5.76 -17.61
C THR A 213 20.45 -5.65 -19.12
N SER A 214 21.52 -5.70 -19.94
CA SER A 214 21.43 -5.49 -21.39
C SER A 214 20.52 -6.49 -22.12
N THR A 215 20.32 -7.70 -21.61
CA THR A 215 19.43 -8.72 -22.15
C THR A 215 17.95 -8.55 -21.73
N GLY A 216 17.67 -7.56 -20.87
CA GLY A 216 16.37 -7.39 -20.27
C GLY A 216 16.04 -8.41 -19.18
N TYR A 217 14.80 -8.33 -18.65
CA TYR A 217 14.31 -9.22 -17.59
C TYR A 217 12.86 -9.60 -17.83
N ARG A 218 12.45 -10.74 -17.28
CA ARG A 218 11.03 -11.14 -17.22
C ARG A 218 10.44 -10.74 -15.88
N VAL A 219 9.25 -10.16 -15.93
CA VAL A 219 8.48 -9.85 -14.73
C VAL A 219 7.72 -11.11 -14.32
N ALA A 220 7.79 -11.47 -13.03
CA ALA A 220 7.03 -12.59 -12.51
C ALA A 220 5.53 -12.30 -12.50
N HIS A 221 4.73 -13.30 -12.87
CA HIS A 221 3.28 -13.32 -12.70
C HIS A 221 2.84 -14.74 -12.41
N ASP A 222 1.80 -14.93 -11.62
CA ASP A 222 1.34 -16.24 -11.17
C ASP A 222 -0.13 -16.24 -10.75
N SER A 223 -0.66 -17.42 -10.43
CA SER A 223 -2.05 -17.60 -10.05
C SER A 223 -2.45 -16.83 -8.79
N ARG A 224 -1.56 -16.70 -7.80
CA ARG A 224 -1.87 -16.00 -6.54
C ARG A 224 -2.01 -14.49 -6.75
N GLY A 225 -1.09 -13.88 -7.51
CA GLY A 225 -1.19 -12.46 -7.85
C GLY A 225 -2.46 -12.18 -8.67
N ARG A 226 -2.75 -13.06 -9.64
CA ARG A 226 -3.99 -13.01 -10.44
C ARG A 226 -5.24 -13.12 -9.56
N GLU A 227 -5.25 -14.06 -8.62
CA GLU A 227 -6.37 -14.24 -7.68
C GLU A 227 -6.59 -13.05 -6.77
N SER A 228 -5.54 -12.39 -6.33
CA SER A 228 -5.62 -11.17 -5.54
C SER A 228 -6.30 -10.04 -6.31
N LEU A 229 -5.96 -9.85 -7.60
CA LEU A 229 -6.61 -8.86 -8.46
C LEU A 229 -8.09 -9.22 -8.72
N LEU A 230 -8.38 -10.47 -9.02
CA LEU A 230 -9.77 -10.94 -9.15
C LEU A 230 -10.56 -10.75 -7.86
N GLY A 231 -9.94 -10.99 -6.71
CA GLY A 231 -10.53 -10.75 -5.39
C GLY A 231 -10.91 -9.27 -5.19
N LEU A 232 -10.05 -8.36 -5.64
CA LEU A 232 -10.31 -6.93 -5.58
C LEU A 232 -11.46 -6.52 -6.52
N LEU A 233 -11.48 -7.04 -7.73
CA LEU A 233 -12.57 -6.80 -8.69
C LEU A 233 -13.91 -7.33 -8.19
N ARG A 234 -13.93 -8.56 -7.63
CA ARG A 234 -15.14 -9.13 -7.01
C ARG A 234 -15.63 -8.29 -5.85
N LEU A 235 -14.72 -7.85 -4.96
CA LEU A 235 -15.07 -6.99 -3.83
C LEU A 235 -15.73 -5.69 -4.28
N CYS A 236 -15.22 -5.04 -5.31
CA CYS A 236 -15.82 -3.83 -5.88
C CYS A 236 -17.21 -4.11 -6.47
N ARG A 237 -17.36 -5.19 -7.23
CA ARG A 237 -18.65 -5.60 -7.79
C ARG A 237 -19.68 -5.86 -6.69
N ASP A 238 -19.31 -6.61 -5.67
CA ASP A 238 -20.21 -7.03 -4.60
C ASP A 238 -20.67 -5.85 -3.71
N HIS A 239 -19.88 -4.77 -3.68
CA HIS A 239 -20.22 -3.50 -3.03
C HIS A 239 -20.77 -2.43 -3.99
N GLY A 240 -21.00 -2.75 -5.26
CA GLY A 240 -21.50 -1.78 -6.25
C GLY A 240 -20.53 -0.63 -6.53
N ILE A 241 -19.23 -0.79 -6.30
CA ILE A 241 -18.22 0.24 -6.48
C ILE A 241 -17.73 0.25 -7.92
N PRO A 242 -17.97 1.31 -8.69
CA PRO A 242 -17.31 1.48 -9.99
C PRO A 242 -15.80 1.51 -9.82
N ILE A 243 -15.09 0.74 -10.65
CA ILE A 243 -13.62 0.66 -10.61
C ILE A 243 -13.03 0.92 -11.99
N VAL A 244 -11.89 1.61 -12.02
CA VAL A 244 -11.04 1.78 -13.19
C VAL A 244 -9.67 1.21 -12.87
N LEU A 245 -9.20 0.26 -13.68
CA LEU A 245 -7.83 -0.22 -13.63
C LEU A 245 -6.95 0.73 -14.45
N VAL A 246 -5.84 1.17 -13.87
CA VAL A 246 -4.95 2.15 -14.51
C VAL A 246 -3.50 1.66 -14.48
N LEU A 247 -2.87 1.56 -15.63
CA LEU A 247 -1.40 1.50 -15.73
C LEU A 247 -0.90 2.93 -15.91
N SER A 248 -0.37 3.53 -14.86
CA SER A 248 0.15 4.90 -14.88
C SER A 248 1.46 5.01 -15.69
N PRO A 249 1.90 6.21 -16.13
CA PRO A 249 3.12 6.36 -16.92
C PRO A 249 4.37 5.81 -16.24
N GLU A 250 5.28 5.24 -17.02
CA GLU A 250 6.66 4.91 -16.66
C GLU A 250 7.60 5.40 -17.75
N TYR A 251 8.88 5.63 -17.42
CA TYR A 251 9.83 6.15 -18.39
C TYR A 251 10.01 5.17 -19.56
N VAL A 252 9.88 5.68 -20.77
CA VAL A 252 9.78 4.84 -21.98
C VAL A 252 10.91 3.81 -22.14
N ALA A 253 12.15 4.17 -21.76
CA ALA A 253 13.28 3.28 -21.92
C ALA A 253 13.24 2.02 -21.04
N VAL A 254 12.49 1.99 -19.93
CA VAL A 254 12.37 0.77 -19.12
C VAL A 254 11.63 -0.35 -19.84
N ARG A 255 10.77 -0.02 -20.78
CA ARG A 255 9.94 -0.99 -21.52
C ARG A 255 10.76 -1.93 -22.38
N THR A 256 11.87 -1.45 -22.94
CA THR A 256 12.76 -2.26 -23.78
C THR A 256 13.43 -3.39 -23.01
N LEU A 257 13.50 -3.27 -21.69
CA LEU A 257 14.08 -4.28 -20.81
C LEU A 257 13.05 -5.30 -20.30
N GLN A 258 11.76 -5.03 -20.44
CA GLN A 258 10.66 -5.85 -19.92
C GLN A 258 10.21 -6.87 -20.98
N GLN A 259 10.84 -8.06 -21.02
CA GLN A 259 10.67 -9.06 -22.08
C GLN A 259 9.23 -9.56 -22.26
N ASN A 260 8.46 -9.70 -21.17
CA ASN A 260 7.08 -10.20 -21.20
C ASN A 260 6.03 -9.12 -20.92
N ARG A 261 6.36 -7.85 -21.16
CA ARG A 261 5.42 -6.73 -20.94
C ARG A 261 4.10 -6.93 -21.67
N THR A 262 4.13 -7.25 -22.96
CA THR A 262 2.92 -7.43 -23.79
C THR A 262 2.03 -8.55 -23.26
N GLU A 263 2.61 -9.64 -22.76
CA GLU A 263 1.90 -10.75 -22.14
C GLU A 263 1.12 -10.27 -20.90
N ILE A 264 1.78 -9.55 -20.00
CA ILE A 264 1.16 -9.02 -18.76
C ILE A 264 0.06 -8.00 -19.08
N LEU A 265 0.30 -7.08 -20.02
CA LEU A 265 -0.71 -6.09 -20.40
C LEU A 265 -1.95 -6.75 -21.05
N SER A 266 -1.73 -7.80 -21.85
CA SER A 266 -2.83 -8.58 -22.42
C SER A 266 -3.64 -9.29 -21.34
N GLU A 267 -2.98 -9.78 -20.29
CA GLU A 267 -3.66 -10.39 -19.15
C GLU A 267 -4.47 -9.35 -18.34
N PHE A 268 -3.93 -8.16 -18.10
CA PHE A 268 -4.70 -7.06 -17.49
C PHE A 268 -5.94 -6.70 -18.30
N ALA A 269 -5.79 -6.57 -19.61
CA ALA A 269 -6.91 -6.28 -20.50
C ALA A 269 -7.96 -7.39 -20.49
N ALA A 270 -7.54 -8.65 -20.46
CA ALA A 270 -8.44 -9.80 -20.38
C ALA A 270 -9.23 -9.83 -19.06
N LEU A 271 -8.54 -9.63 -17.92
CA LEU A 271 -9.16 -9.58 -16.59
C LEU A 271 -10.15 -8.42 -16.47
N ALA A 272 -9.80 -7.24 -16.99
CA ALA A 272 -10.68 -6.08 -17.01
C ALA A 272 -11.94 -6.34 -17.85
N LYS A 273 -11.77 -6.95 -19.03
CA LYS A 273 -12.87 -7.32 -19.94
C LYS A 273 -13.80 -8.36 -19.29
N GLU A 274 -13.25 -9.39 -18.66
CA GLU A 274 -14.00 -10.42 -17.92
C GLU A 274 -14.83 -9.81 -16.79
N ALA A 275 -14.24 -8.85 -16.07
CA ALA A 275 -14.90 -8.15 -14.98
C ALA A 275 -15.85 -7.03 -15.45
N GLY A 276 -15.87 -6.69 -16.75
CA GLY A 276 -16.69 -5.60 -17.28
C GLY A 276 -16.25 -4.21 -16.83
N VAL A 277 -14.95 -4.00 -16.52
CA VAL A 277 -14.42 -2.74 -16.02
C VAL A 277 -13.42 -2.11 -17.00
N PRO A 278 -13.27 -0.78 -17.02
CA PRO A 278 -12.27 -0.12 -17.85
C PRO A 278 -10.83 -0.48 -17.42
N PHE A 279 -9.97 -0.74 -18.39
CA PHE A 279 -8.52 -0.73 -18.23
C PHE A 279 -7.94 0.42 -19.04
N TRP A 280 -7.24 1.34 -18.38
CA TRP A 280 -6.61 2.48 -19.01
C TRP A 280 -5.08 2.35 -18.93
N ASP A 281 -4.50 2.07 -20.07
CA ASP A 281 -3.04 2.05 -20.25
C ASP A 281 -2.56 3.45 -20.64
N PHE A 282 -1.68 4.05 -19.85
CA PHE A 282 -1.03 5.33 -20.12
C PHE A 282 0.41 5.16 -20.61
N SER A 283 0.73 3.98 -21.13
CA SER A 283 2.05 3.73 -21.71
C SER A 283 2.40 4.68 -22.87
N ASP A 284 1.41 5.13 -23.63
CA ASP A 284 1.60 6.03 -24.78
C ASP A 284 1.41 7.51 -24.43
N SER A 285 1.25 7.84 -23.13
CA SER A 285 1.22 9.22 -22.68
C SER A 285 2.54 9.94 -23.06
N PRO A 286 2.46 11.18 -23.56
CA PRO A 286 3.67 12.00 -23.83
C PRO A 286 4.58 12.17 -22.61
N ILE A 287 4.04 12.01 -21.40
CA ILE A 287 4.81 12.02 -20.14
C ILE A 287 5.93 10.98 -20.16
N CYS A 288 5.67 9.79 -20.71
CA CYS A 288 6.62 8.68 -20.73
C CYS A 288 7.96 8.99 -21.41
N GLY A 289 7.97 9.92 -22.38
CA GLY A 289 9.18 10.37 -23.07
C GLY A 289 9.96 11.47 -22.33
N GLN A 290 9.40 12.05 -21.28
CA GLN A 290 9.95 13.24 -20.62
C GLN A 290 10.68 12.85 -19.32
N ARG A 291 11.97 12.54 -19.40
CA ARG A 291 12.80 12.10 -18.28
C ARG A 291 12.74 13.05 -17.07
N GLY A 292 12.62 14.36 -17.30
CA GLY A 292 12.52 15.37 -16.24
C GLY A 292 11.26 15.28 -15.38
N LEU A 293 10.23 14.54 -15.81
CA LEU A 293 9.01 14.27 -15.05
C LEU A 293 9.10 13.05 -14.12
N PHE A 294 10.27 12.40 -14.06
CA PHE A 294 10.50 11.21 -13.26
C PHE A 294 11.68 11.43 -12.30
N TYR A 295 11.65 10.77 -11.13
CA TYR A 295 12.83 10.67 -10.28
C TYR A 295 13.58 9.34 -10.46
N ASN A 296 12.90 8.31 -10.99
CA ASN A 296 13.50 7.08 -11.53
C ASN A 296 12.62 6.51 -12.65
N SER A 297 13.00 5.40 -13.27
CA SER A 297 12.30 4.85 -14.44
C SER A 297 10.83 4.46 -14.22
N GLN A 298 10.40 4.29 -12.98
CA GLN A 298 9.06 3.81 -12.65
C GLN A 298 8.21 4.85 -11.91
N HIS A 299 8.81 5.91 -11.40
CA HIS A 299 8.12 6.85 -10.52
C HIS A 299 8.22 8.30 -11.02
N LEU A 300 7.06 8.92 -11.13
CA LEU A 300 6.92 10.34 -11.42
C LEU A 300 7.40 11.19 -10.22
N ASN A 301 8.06 12.30 -10.52
CA ASN A 301 8.26 13.36 -9.55
C ASN A 301 6.99 14.22 -9.38
N ALA A 302 7.03 15.24 -8.54
CA ALA A 302 5.85 16.06 -8.25
C ALA A 302 5.25 16.73 -9.50
N GLU A 303 6.08 17.19 -10.43
CA GLU A 303 5.64 17.79 -11.69
C GLU A 303 5.00 16.76 -12.61
N GLY A 304 5.63 15.59 -12.75
CA GLY A 304 5.09 14.47 -13.51
C GLY A 304 3.76 13.96 -12.93
N ALA A 305 3.64 13.88 -11.61
CA ALA A 305 2.41 13.50 -10.93
C ALA A 305 1.27 14.49 -11.20
N ALA A 306 1.55 15.80 -11.14
CA ALA A 306 0.56 16.84 -11.46
C ALA A 306 0.11 16.74 -12.92
N ALA A 307 1.06 16.59 -13.87
CA ALA A 307 0.77 16.43 -15.29
C ALA A 307 -0.10 15.17 -15.57
N PHE A 308 0.29 14.03 -15.02
CA PHE A 308 -0.46 12.79 -15.15
C PHE A 308 -1.86 12.88 -14.51
N SER A 309 -1.97 13.45 -13.31
CA SER A 309 -3.26 13.62 -12.64
C SER A 309 -4.21 14.50 -13.43
N ALA A 310 -3.71 15.55 -14.11
CA ALA A 310 -4.51 16.37 -15.00
C ALA A 310 -4.97 15.60 -16.26
N GLU A 311 -4.11 14.76 -16.84
CA GLU A 311 -4.46 13.89 -17.98
C GLU A 311 -5.53 12.86 -17.56
N LEU A 312 -5.33 12.19 -16.43
CA LEU A 312 -6.27 11.23 -15.86
C LEU A 312 -7.62 11.87 -15.53
N ALA A 313 -7.62 13.06 -14.91
CA ALA A 313 -8.85 13.77 -14.57
C ALA A 313 -9.68 14.09 -15.82
N ARG A 314 -9.04 14.56 -16.92
CA ARG A 314 -9.74 14.79 -18.20
C ARG A 314 -10.37 13.49 -18.74
N ARG A 315 -9.66 12.37 -18.64
CA ARG A 315 -10.18 11.06 -19.08
C ARG A 315 -11.35 10.58 -18.19
N LEU A 316 -11.29 10.83 -16.88
CA LEU A 316 -12.40 10.56 -15.95
C LEU A 316 -13.64 11.37 -16.32
N LEU A 317 -13.49 12.67 -16.59
CA LEU A 317 -14.58 13.53 -17.02
C LEU A 317 -15.20 13.06 -18.33
N ALA A 318 -14.37 12.76 -19.34
CA ALA A 318 -14.82 12.27 -20.65
C ALA A 318 -15.57 10.92 -20.53
N ALA A 319 -15.16 10.06 -19.59
CA ALA A 319 -15.84 8.80 -19.28
C ALA A 319 -17.10 8.98 -18.38
N GLY A 320 -17.40 10.19 -17.96
CA GLY A 320 -18.56 10.48 -17.13
C GLY A 320 -18.43 10.20 -15.64
N PHE A 321 -17.19 10.01 -15.14
CA PHE A 321 -16.91 9.88 -13.70
C PHE A 321 -16.82 11.26 -13.03
N THR A 322 -17.98 11.90 -12.86
CA THR A 322 -18.12 13.21 -12.18
C THR A 322 -18.95 13.07 -10.93
N ALA A 323 -18.79 14.00 -10.00
CA ALA A 323 -19.58 14.04 -8.78
C ALA A 323 -21.09 14.00 -9.08
N THR A 324 -21.56 14.77 -10.06
CA THR A 324 -22.98 14.83 -10.45
C THR A 324 -23.49 13.49 -10.98
N ARG A 325 -22.77 12.84 -11.92
CA ARG A 325 -23.22 11.58 -12.51
C ARG A 325 -23.12 10.39 -11.55
N LEU A 326 -22.11 10.38 -10.68
CA LEU A 326 -21.99 9.35 -9.66
C LEU A 326 -23.01 9.51 -8.52
N ALA A 327 -23.57 10.71 -8.32
CA ALA A 327 -24.67 10.94 -7.35
C ALA A 327 -26.00 10.32 -7.78
N THR A 328 -26.20 10.15 -9.10
CA THR A 328 -27.46 9.66 -9.68
C THR A 328 -27.45 8.17 -10.01
N ARG A 329 -26.36 7.46 -9.70
CA ARG A 329 -26.35 6.00 -9.83
C ARG A 329 -27.13 5.39 -8.66
N PRO A 330 -28.10 4.49 -8.95
CA PRO A 330 -28.90 3.81 -7.93
C PRO A 330 -28.07 2.90 -7.03
#